data_5668ee57f2853672e185b84bfb18ff80
#
_entry.id   5668ee57f2853672e185b84bfb18ff80
#
_cell.length_a   1.000
_cell.length_b   1.000
_cell.length_c   1.000
_cell.angle_alpha   90.00
_cell.angle_beta   90.00
_cell.angle_gamma   90.00
#
_symmetry.space_group_name_H-M   'P 1'
#
loop_
_entity.id
_entity.type
_entity.pdbx_description
1 polymer ?
#
loop_
_entity_poly.entity_id
_entity_poly.type
_entity_poly.pdbx_seq_one_letter_code
_entity_poly.pdbx_strand_id
1 'polypeptide(L)'
;LEELGINILDKISIETSEGELAYVLMNTEAEGKYVLGFTYADNGLQVHTALCDINQLELSLNQYAFAIRDPQPVSDFWKKLGLPELEIRHPELGDPMYYGKPAEHELIQGWQRHGTIAYEWCIPVKGPIVYEDHIKLHGEGIHHLAFSVADMDVVLEDYTSKGFVVSMGGTWGEKDKPGSGRYESIDLEQCGGLTMELLWNFKEESGSAQP
;
A
#
# COMPACT_ATOMS: atom_id res chain seq x y z
N LEU A 1 -16.40 16.12 -10.83
CA LEU A 1 -16.73 15.18 -9.74
C LEU A 1 -18.16 15.38 -9.24
N GLU A 2 -18.63 16.63 -9.09
CA GLU A 2 -20.03 16.93 -8.69
C GLU A 2 -21.04 16.32 -9.66
N GLU A 3 -20.78 16.33 -10.97
CA GLU A 3 -21.61 15.68 -11.99
C GLU A 3 -21.70 14.16 -11.82
N LEU A 4 -20.74 13.56 -11.12
CA LEU A 4 -20.71 12.15 -10.75
C LEU A 4 -21.32 11.87 -9.36
N GLY A 5 -21.86 12.92 -8.71
CA GLY A 5 -22.45 12.82 -7.37
C GLY A 5 -21.44 12.77 -6.21
N ILE A 6 -20.18 13.09 -6.48
CA ILE A 6 -19.11 13.09 -5.48
C ILE A 6 -18.94 14.51 -4.94
N ASN A 7 -19.26 14.67 -3.66
CA ASN A 7 -19.20 15.95 -2.98
C ASN A 7 -17.80 16.23 -2.40
N ILE A 8 -17.50 17.50 -2.18
CA ILE A 8 -16.37 17.90 -1.36
C ILE A 8 -16.67 17.52 0.09
N LEU A 9 -15.74 16.80 0.70
CA LEU A 9 -15.76 16.47 2.13
C LEU A 9 -15.23 17.64 2.96
N ASP A 10 -14.10 18.22 2.52
CA ASP A 10 -13.49 19.37 3.18
C ASP A 10 -12.60 20.14 2.21
N LYS A 11 -12.39 21.44 2.51
CA LYS A 11 -11.45 22.30 1.80
C LYS A 11 -10.63 23.11 2.80
N ILE A 12 -9.30 22.97 2.73
CA ILE A 12 -8.35 23.70 3.55
C ILE A 12 -7.55 24.61 2.62
N SER A 13 -7.58 25.92 2.88
CA SER A 13 -6.78 26.91 2.13
C SER A 13 -5.74 27.54 3.04
N ILE A 14 -4.54 27.69 2.53
CA ILE A 14 -3.40 28.31 3.22
C ILE A 14 -2.87 29.45 2.34
N GLU A 15 -2.98 30.66 2.85
CA GLU A 15 -2.37 31.84 2.21
C GLU A 15 -0.86 31.86 2.48
N THR A 16 -0.08 31.97 1.43
CA THR A 16 1.38 32.10 1.50
C THR A 16 1.83 33.41 0.85
N SER A 17 3.07 33.80 1.05
CA SER A 17 3.65 34.95 0.37
C SER A 17 3.73 34.83 -1.17
N GLU A 18 3.57 33.61 -1.69
CA GLU A 18 3.68 33.29 -3.11
C GLU A 18 2.33 32.99 -3.77
N GLY A 19 1.26 32.88 -2.98
CA GLY A 19 -0.08 32.59 -3.46
C GLY A 19 -0.88 31.64 -2.54
N GLU A 20 -2.06 31.23 -2.99
CA GLU A 20 -2.91 30.29 -2.26
C GLU A 20 -2.46 28.85 -2.54
N LEU A 21 -2.36 28.06 -1.47
CA LEU A 21 -2.26 26.60 -1.50
C LEU A 21 -3.56 26.03 -0.94
N ALA A 22 -4.28 25.23 -1.71
CA ALA A 22 -5.51 24.59 -1.25
C ALA A 22 -5.45 23.07 -1.33
N TYR A 23 -6.03 22.42 -0.32
CA TYR A 23 -6.28 20.99 -0.29
C TYR A 23 -7.79 20.75 -0.34
N VAL A 24 -8.24 19.97 -1.29
CA VAL A 24 -9.65 19.61 -1.45
C VAL A 24 -9.80 18.12 -1.24
N LEU A 25 -10.52 17.73 -0.20
CA LEU A 25 -10.82 16.33 0.11
C LEU A 25 -12.21 15.98 -0.44
N MET A 26 -12.28 14.84 -1.12
CA MET A 26 -13.51 14.35 -1.75
C MET A 26 -14.12 13.24 -0.91
N ASN A 27 -15.45 13.20 -0.82
CA ASN A 27 -16.18 12.15 -0.13
C ASN A 27 -16.24 10.88 -0.99
N THR A 28 -15.15 10.12 -0.99
CA THR A 28 -14.96 8.89 -1.79
C THR A 28 -14.80 7.64 -0.94
N GLU A 29 -14.79 7.74 0.39
CA GLU A 29 -14.44 6.64 1.30
C GLU A 29 -15.45 5.47 1.23
N ALA A 30 -16.73 5.75 1.16
CA ALA A 30 -17.77 4.71 1.22
C ALA A 30 -17.64 3.71 0.06
N GLU A 31 -17.40 4.19 -1.16
CA GLU A 31 -17.33 3.38 -2.38
C GLU A 31 -15.90 3.07 -2.78
N GLY A 32 -15.02 4.08 -2.70
CA GLY A 32 -13.61 4.00 -3.10
C GLY A 32 -12.66 3.50 -2.02
N LYS A 33 -13.14 3.36 -0.77
CA LYS A 33 -12.41 2.85 0.40
C LYS A 33 -11.26 3.75 0.91
N TYR A 34 -11.10 4.93 0.34
CA TYR A 34 -10.23 6.00 0.87
C TYR A 34 -10.72 7.38 0.43
N VAL A 35 -10.27 8.41 1.12
CA VAL A 35 -10.55 9.81 0.78
C VAL A 35 -9.57 10.27 -0.29
N LEU A 36 -10.09 10.63 -1.47
CA LEU A 36 -9.28 11.23 -2.52
C LEU A 36 -9.05 12.70 -2.23
N GLY A 37 -7.79 13.15 -2.25
CA GLY A 37 -7.40 14.53 -2.06
C GLY A 37 -6.77 15.13 -3.32
N PHE A 38 -7.04 16.42 -3.54
CA PHE A 38 -6.38 17.22 -4.57
C PHE A 38 -5.64 18.39 -3.92
N THR A 39 -4.46 18.65 -4.41
CA THR A 39 -3.71 19.85 -4.06
C THR A 39 -3.79 20.83 -5.24
N TYR A 40 -4.17 22.04 -4.95
CA TYR A 40 -4.15 23.16 -5.89
C TYR A 40 -3.20 24.22 -5.36
N ALA A 41 -2.37 24.75 -6.24
CA ALA A 41 -1.45 25.84 -5.92
C ALA A 41 -1.51 26.92 -7.00
N ASP A 42 -1.70 28.16 -6.57
CA ASP A 42 -1.66 29.33 -7.48
C ASP A 42 -0.27 29.57 -8.04
N ASN A 43 -0.24 30.13 -9.26
CA ASN A 43 0.95 30.68 -9.89
C ASN A 43 2.17 29.75 -9.95
N GLY A 44 1.95 28.43 -9.97
CA GLY A 44 3.05 27.45 -10.04
C GLY A 44 3.84 27.31 -8.74
N LEU A 45 3.25 27.70 -7.60
CA LEU A 45 3.80 27.44 -6.28
C LEU A 45 4.23 25.98 -6.17
N GLN A 46 5.52 25.77 -5.94
CA GLN A 46 6.07 24.41 -5.79
C GLN A 46 5.82 23.95 -4.35
N VAL A 47 5.02 22.88 -4.21
CA VAL A 47 4.89 22.19 -2.91
C VAL A 47 6.15 21.37 -2.71
N HIS A 48 7.12 21.92 -1.99
CA HIS A 48 8.30 21.17 -1.59
C HIS A 48 7.94 20.26 -0.41
N THR A 49 7.88 18.97 -0.65
CA THR A 49 7.95 18.01 0.45
C THR A 49 9.38 18.01 0.97
N ALA A 50 9.59 18.50 2.19
CA ALA A 50 10.85 18.29 2.88
C ALA A 50 11.02 16.77 3.05
N LEU A 51 11.90 16.18 2.26
CA LEU A 51 12.37 14.83 2.52
C LEU A 51 13.18 14.90 3.81
N CYS A 52 12.61 14.45 4.92
CA CYS A 52 13.38 14.20 6.11
C CYS A 52 14.42 13.14 5.79
N ASP A 53 15.67 13.47 5.99
CA ASP A 53 16.83 12.57 5.79
C ASP A 53 16.95 11.60 6.99
N ILE A 54 15.84 10.91 7.32
CA ILE A 54 15.75 9.96 8.45
C ILE A 54 15.65 8.51 7.99
N ASN A 55 15.82 8.27 6.68
CA ASN A 55 15.67 6.94 6.12
C ASN A 55 16.95 6.10 6.29
N GLN A 56 17.33 5.81 7.55
CA GLN A 56 18.51 5.02 7.86
C GLN A 56 18.41 3.55 7.42
N LEU A 57 17.18 3.06 7.17
CA LEU A 57 16.91 1.68 6.75
C LEU A 57 16.69 1.56 5.23
N GLU A 58 16.90 2.66 4.48
CA GLU A 58 16.72 2.70 3.02
C GLU A 58 15.34 2.21 2.55
N LEU A 59 14.29 2.54 3.30
CA LEU A 59 12.92 2.19 2.95
C LEU A 59 12.43 3.02 1.77
N SER A 60 11.88 2.38 0.75
CA SER A 60 11.29 3.04 -0.41
C SER A 60 9.82 2.66 -0.52
N LEU A 61 8.92 3.64 -0.35
CA LEU A 61 7.47 3.42 -0.48
C LEU A 61 7.15 2.86 -1.87
N ASN A 62 6.50 1.72 -1.91
CA ASN A 62 6.15 0.96 -3.11
C ASN A 62 4.64 0.98 -3.38
N GLN A 63 3.83 0.76 -2.34
CA GLN A 63 2.39 0.62 -2.52
C GLN A 63 1.57 1.07 -1.31
N TYR A 64 0.33 1.45 -1.60
CA TYR A 64 -0.78 1.53 -0.65
C TYR A 64 -1.64 0.30 -0.81
N ALA A 65 -2.01 -0.36 0.28
CA ALA A 65 -2.79 -1.58 0.23
C ALA A 65 -4.04 -1.52 1.09
N PHE A 66 -5.11 -2.08 0.56
CA PHE A 66 -6.46 -2.04 1.11
C PHE A 66 -7.00 -3.45 1.29
N ALA A 67 -7.67 -3.72 2.40
CA ALA A 67 -8.40 -4.95 2.62
C ALA A 67 -9.87 -4.74 2.26
N ILE A 68 -10.40 -5.54 1.33
CA ILE A 68 -11.78 -5.47 0.84
C ILE A 68 -12.35 -6.87 0.62
N ARG A 69 -13.68 -6.98 0.51
CA ARG A 69 -14.35 -8.26 0.22
C ARG A 69 -14.68 -8.45 -1.25
N ASP A 70 -15.14 -7.39 -1.92
CA ASP A 70 -15.55 -7.45 -3.31
C ASP A 70 -14.82 -6.36 -4.12
N PRO A 71 -13.95 -6.75 -5.06
CA PRO A 71 -13.20 -5.79 -5.87
C PRO A 71 -14.05 -5.10 -6.94
N GLN A 72 -15.19 -5.69 -7.36
CA GLN A 72 -15.94 -5.16 -8.50
C GLN A 72 -16.56 -3.78 -8.25
N PRO A 73 -17.27 -3.53 -7.13
CA PRO A 73 -17.82 -2.20 -6.84
C PRO A 73 -16.74 -1.12 -6.74
N VAL A 74 -15.59 -1.47 -6.16
CA VAL A 74 -14.44 -0.55 -6.02
C VAL A 74 -13.85 -0.23 -7.39
N SER A 75 -13.64 -1.23 -8.23
CA SER A 75 -13.15 -1.06 -9.60
C SER A 75 -14.10 -0.16 -10.41
N ASP A 76 -15.41 -0.44 -10.36
CA ASP A 76 -16.43 0.33 -11.07
C ASP A 76 -16.49 1.79 -10.60
N PHE A 77 -16.31 2.03 -9.31
CA PHE A 77 -16.26 3.38 -8.73
C PHE A 77 -15.07 4.17 -9.26
N TRP A 78 -13.85 3.64 -9.13
CA TRP A 78 -12.65 4.34 -9.59
C TRP A 78 -12.59 4.53 -11.10
N LYS A 79 -13.14 3.59 -11.87
CA LYS A 79 -13.30 3.72 -13.32
C LYS A 79 -14.17 4.93 -13.70
N LYS A 80 -15.24 5.25 -12.95
CA LYS A 80 -16.07 6.44 -13.18
C LYS A 80 -15.27 7.74 -13.03
N LEU A 81 -14.20 7.72 -12.22
CA LEU A 81 -13.29 8.84 -12.01
C LEU A 81 -12.14 8.90 -13.04
N GLY A 82 -12.13 7.98 -14.03
CA GLY A 82 -11.11 7.92 -15.07
C GLY A 82 -9.83 7.18 -14.63
N LEU A 83 -9.86 6.47 -13.51
CA LEU A 83 -8.75 5.62 -13.10
C LEU A 83 -8.82 4.25 -13.78
N PRO A 84 -7.70 3.52 -13.92
CA PRO A 84 -7.68 2.19 -14.50
C PRO A 84 -8.59 1.21 -13.73
N GLU A 85 -9.13 0.22 -14.44
CA GLU A 85 -9.76 -0.94 -13.79
C GLU A 85 -8.74 -1.72 -12.96
N LEU A 86 -9.23 -2.45 -11.96
CA LEU A 86 -8.41 -3.36 -11.17
C LEU A 86 -7.95 -4.54 -12.04
N GLU A 87 -6.64 -4.77 -12.10
CA GLU A 87 -6.08 -5.99 -12.65
C GLU A 87 -6.15 -7.08 -11.56
N ILE A 88 -7.03 -8.06 -11.75
CA ILE A 88 -7.24 -9.13 -10.79
C ILE A 88 -6.19 -10.23 -10.98
N ARG A 89 -5.55 -10.64 -9.91
CA ARG A 89 -4.55 -11.71 -9.87
C ARG A 89 -4.86 -12.70 -8.75
N HIS A 90 -4.46 -13.94 -8.98
CA HIS A 90 -4.50 -15.04 -8.00
C HIS A 90 -3.05 -15.47 -7.72
N PRO A 91 -2.36 -14.84 -6.76
CA PRO A 91 -0.96 -15.14 -6.52
C PRO A 91 -0.79 -16.54 -5.92
N GLU A 92 0.21 -17.26 -6.40
CA GLU A 92 0.72 -18.45 -5.72
C GLU A 92 1.81 -18.00 -4.74
N LEU A 93 1.48 -18.01 -3.45
CA LEU A 93 2.38 -17.62 -2.37
C LEU A 93 3.04 -18.87 -1.76
N GLY A 94 4.35 -18.80 -1.56
CA GLY A 94 5.13 -19.83 -0.92
C GLY A 94 5.37 -19.54 0.57
N ASP A 95 5.59 -20.59 1.34
CA ASP A 95 5.97 -20.52 2.76
C ASP A 95 5.11 -19.55 3.61
N PRO A 96 3.77 -19.59 3.49
CA PRO A 96 2.93 -18.61 4.15
C PRO A 96 2.98 -18.74 5.67
N MET A 97 3.19 -17.61 6.34
CA MET A 97 3.27 -17.49 7.79
C MET A 97 2.20 -16.54 8.32
N TYR A 98 1.64 -16.87 9.49
CA TYR A 98 0.70 -16.05 10.22
C TYR A 98 1.06 -16.03 11.70
N TYR A 99 1.44 -14.85 12.21
CA TYR A 99 1.97 -14.63 13.58
C TYR A 99 3.02 -15.67 13.99
N GLY A 100 4.05 -15.82 13.13
CA GLY A 100 5.19 -16.70 13.38
C GLY A 100 4.90 -18.21 13.25
N LYS A 101 3.73 -18.59 12.75
CA LYS A 101 3.34 -20.01 12.54
C LYS A 101 3.07 -20.28 11.07
N PRO A 102 3.47 -21.43 10.53
CA PRO A 102 3.04 -21.85 9.19
C PRO A 102 1.51 -21.83 9.11
N ALA A 103 1.01 -21.27 8.02
CA ALA A 103 -0.43 -21.17 7.78
C ALA A 103 -0.74 -21.48 6.32
N GLU A 104 -1.99 -21.86 6.06
CA GLU A 104 -2.51 -21.95 4.70
C GLU A 104 -3.52 -20.82 4.52
N HIS A 105 -3.23 -19.88 3.64
CA HIS A 105 -4.17 -18.84 3.29
C HIS A 105 -4.25 -18.65 1.77
N GLU A 106 -5.36 -18.11 1.33
CA GLU A 106 -5.58 -17.75 -0.06
C GLU A 106 -6.13 -16.34 -0.11
N LEU A 107 -5.62 -15.54 -1.06
CA LEU A 107 -6.13 -14.22 -1.36
C LEU A 107 -6.25 -14.00 -2.86
N ILE A 108 -7.10 -13.07 -3.24
CA ILE A 108 -7.13 -12.47 -4.57
C ILE A 108 -6.53 -11.07 -4.42
N GLN A 109 -5.75 -10.63 -5.37
CA GLN A 109 -5.18 -9.29 -5.44
C GLN A 109 -5.79 -8.52 -6.60
N GLY A 110 -6.23 -7.30 -6.34
CA GLY A 110 -6.54 -6.31 -7.37
C GLY A 110 -5.41 -5.28 -7.43
N TRP A 111 -4.99 -4.92 -8.63
CA TRP A 111 -3.89 -3.97 -8.81
C TRP A 111 -4.29 -2.78 -9.67
N GLN A 112 -3.93 -1.58 -9.20
CA GLN A 112 -3.97 -0.34 -9.99
C GLN A 112 -2.62 0.37 -9.85
N ARG A 113 -2.25 1.15 -10.85
CA ARG A 113 -1.07 2.01 -10.79
C ARG A 113 -1.44 3.46 -11.08
N HIS A 114 -0.99 4.35 -10.19
CA HIS A 114 -1.15 5.78 -10.31
C HIS A 114 0.24 6.43 -10.21
N GLY A 115 0.82 6.76 -11.36
CA GLY A 115 2.20 7.22 -11.41
C GLY A 115 3.18 6.11 -10.98
N THR A 116 4.00 6.40 -9.97
CA THR A 116 5.04 5.47 -9.47
C THR A 116 4.57 4.56 -8.35
N ILE A 117 3.40 4.83 -7.76
CA ILE A 117 2.85 4.06 -6.64
C ILE A 117 1.85 3.02 -7.15
N ALA A 118 1.93 1.81 -6.60
CA ALA A 118 0.93 0.77 -6.79
C ALA A 118 -0.16 0.88 -5.71
N TYR A 119 -1.39 0.59 -6.10
CA TYR A 119 -2.52 0.37 -5.21
C TYR A 119 -2.86 -1.11 -5.26
N GLU A 120 -2.75 -1.77 -4.12
CA GLU A 120 -3.06 -3.17 -3.94
C GLU A 120 -4.38 -3.32 -3.20
N TRP A 121 -5.24 -4.17 -3.72
CA TRP A 121 -6.53 -4.52 -3.13
C TRP A 121 -6.48 -5.98 -2.73
N CYS A 122 -6.43 -6.24 -1.42
CA CYS A 122 -6.30 -7.57 -0.83
C CYS A 122 -7.67 -8.13 -0.49
N ILE A 123 -8.07 -9.19 -1.17
CA ILE A 123 -9.36 -9.86 -0.99
C ILE A 123 -9.09 -11.23 -0.33
N PRO A 124 -9.35 -11.39 0.98
CA PRO A 124 -9.15 -12.66 1.66
C PRO A 124 -10.16 -13.70 1.18
N VAL A 125 -9.67 -14.88 0.80
CA VAL A 125 -10.48 -16.02 0.35
C VAL A 125 -10.50 -17.13 1.40
N LYS A 126 -9.31 -17.49 1.95
CA LYS A 126 -9.13 -18.50 2.98
C LYS A 126 -8.12 -18.01 4.01
N GLY A 127 -8.40 -18.23 5.29
CA GLY A 127 -7.55 -17.84 6.41
C GLY A 127 -6.93 -19.00 7.18
N PRO A 128 -6.08 -18.71 8.19
CA PRO A 128 -5.93 -17.37 8.80
C PRO A 128 -5.12 -16.40 7.95
N ILE A 129 -5.56 -15.13 7.89
CA ILE A 129 -4.92 -14.08 7.11
C ILE A 129 -5.25 -12.70 7.71
N VAL A 130 -4.26 -11.81 7.80
CA VAL A 130 -4.38 -10.50 8.45
C VAL A 130 -5.44 -9.58 7.83
N TYR A 131 -5.72 -9.73 6.55
CA TYR A 131 -6.76 -8.93 5.87
C TYR A 131 -8.17 -9.25 6.35
N GLU A 132 -8.45 -10.52 6.67
CA GLU A 132 -9.73 -10.92 7.25
C GLU A 132 -9.87 -10.40 8.69
N ASP A 133 -8.77 -10.37 9.46
CA ASP A 133 -8.75 -9.82 10.81
C ASP A 133 -8.99 -8.32 10.78
N HIS A 134 -8.31 -7.61 9.88
CA HIS A 134 -8.52 -6.18 9.67
C HIS A 134 -9.97 -5.85 9.31
N ILE A 135 -10.55 -6.55 8.34
CA ILE A 135 -11.95 -6.30 7.93
C ILE A 135 -12.93 -6.56 9.08
N LYS A 136 -12.69 -7.56 9.93
CA LYS A 136 -13.52 -7.83 11.10
C LYS A 136 -13.43 -6.72 12.16
N LEU A 137 -12.23 -6.15 12.35
CA LEU A 137 -11.97 -5.19 13.40
C LEU A 137 -12.29 -3.76 12.96
N HIS A 138 -11.93 -3.38 11.75
CA HIS A 138 -11.98 -2.00 11.24
C HIS A 138 -12.95 -1.79 10.07
N GLY A 139 -13.42 -2.86 9.44
CA GLY A 139 -14.14 -2.79 8.16
C GLY A 139 -13.19 -2.79 6.97
N GLU A 140 -13.73 -2.56 5.79
CA GLU A 140 -12.94 -2.44 4.56
C GLU A 140 -12.23 -1.08 4.50
N GLY A 141 -10.97 -1.07 4.07
CA GLY A 141 -10.19 0.16 3.97
C GLY A 141 -8.70 -0.09 3.88
N ILE A 142 -7.91 0.97 4.11
CA ILE A 142 -6.46 0.89 4.09
C ILE A 142 -5.96 -0.05 5.21
N HIS A 143 -5.10 -0.99 4.83
CA HIS A 143 -4.52 -1.97 5.74
C HIS A 143 -3.03 -1.71 5.99
N HIS A 144 -2.25 -1.50 4.92
CA HIS A 144 -0.80 -1.35 5.06
C HIS A 144 -0.20 -0.37 4.04
N LEU A 145 1.00 0.07 4.37
CA LEU A 145 1.95 0.66 3.43
C LEU A 145 3.06 -0.34 3.18
N ALA A 146 3.42 -0.57 1.92
CA ALA A 146 4.51 -1.47 1.59
C ALA A 146 5.76 -0.71 1.13
N PHE A 147 6.89 -1.15 1.63
CA PHE A 147 8.20 -0.56 1.37
C PHE A 147 9.15 -1.58 0.76
N SER A 148 9.78 -1.23 -0.33
CA SER A 148 10.92 -1.99 -0.84
C SER A 148 12.12 -1.79 0.08
N VAL A 149 12.82 -2.88 0.39
CA VAL A 149 14.02 -2.88 1.26
C VAL A 149 15.21 -3.49 0.52
N ALA A 150 16.40 -3.01 0.85
CA ALA A 150 17.65 -3.56 0.33
C ALA A 150 18.04 -4.85 1.04
N ASP A 151 17.82 -4.92 2.36
CA ASP A 151 18.10 -6.07 3.21
C ASP A 151 16.92 -6.31 4.15
N MET A 152 16.19 -7.39 3.90
CA MET A 152 15.00 -7.76 4.68
C MET A 152 15.36 -8.12 6.13
N ASP A 153 16.44 -8.86 6.33
CA ASP A 153 16.77 -9.38 7.66
C ASP A 153 17.25 -8.27 8.59
N VAL A 154 17.99 -7.29 8.08
CA VAL A 154 18.42 -6.10 8.84
C VAL A 154 17.21 -5.28 9.30
N VAL A 155 16.21 -5.06 8.41
CA VAL A 155 15.03 -4.29 8.78
C VAL A 155 14.15 -5.06 9.76
N LEU A 156 13.95 -6.36 9.57
CA LEU A 156 13.21 -7.21 10.50
C LEU A 156 13.85 -7.25 11.89
N GLU A 157 15.17 -7.37 11.97
CA GLU A 157 15.87 -7.36 13.25
C GLU A 157 15.70 -6.02 13.98
N ASP A 158 15.77 -4.90 13.25
CA ASP A 158 15.56 -3.57 13.83
C ASP A 158 14.16 -3.44 14.48
N TYR A 159 13.10 -3.85 13.78
CA TYR A 159 11.74 -3.76 14.31
C TYR A 159 11.46 -4.80 15.40
N THR A 160 11.85 -6.06 15.20
CA THR A 160 11.57 -7.14 16.16
C THR A 160 12.34 -6.96 17.46
N SER A 161 13.58 -6.41 17.44
CA SER A 161 14.35 -6.06 18.64
C SER A 161 13.66 -4.98 19.48
N LYS A 162 12.83 -4.14 18.86
CA LYS A 162 11.99 -3.11 19.53
C LYS A 162 10.66 -3.67 20.03
N GLY A 163 10.40 -4.98 19.83
CA GLY A 163 9.20 -5.66 20.30
C GLY A 163 8.02 -5.65 19.31
N PHE A 164 8.21 -5.19 18.08
CA PHE A 164 7.17 -5.28 17.04
C PHE A 164 7.03 -6.71 16.54
N VAL A 165 5.81 -7.07 16.17
CA VAL A 165 5.45 -8.43 15.77
C VAL A 165 5.33 -8.52 14.25
N VAL A 166 5.89 -9.58 13.66
CA VAL A 166 5.61 -9.95 12.28
C VAL A 166 4.29 -10.72 12.25
N SER A 167 3.27 -10.11 11.65
CA SER A 167 1.91 -10.65 11.63
C SER A 167 1.65 -11.60 10.46
N MET A 168 2.29 -11.36 9.32
CA MET A 168 2.18 -12.21 8.13
C MET A 168 3.49 -12.16 7.35
N GLY A 169 3.79 -13.23 6.61
CA GLY A 169 4.95 -13.28 5.73
C GLY A 169 4.89 -14.45 4.76
N GLY A 170 5.78 -14.42 3.79
CA GLY A 170 5.88 -15.48 2.78
C GLY A 170 6.74 -15.08 1.59
N THR A 171 6.64 -15.86 0.52
CA THR A 171 7.42 -15.66 -0.71
C THR A 171 6.51 -15.64 -1.93
N TRP A 172 7.00 -15.05 -3.01
CA TRP A 172 6.37 -15.16 -4.33
C TRP A 172 7.39 -15.54 -5.38
N GLY A 173 6.91 -16.14 -6.46
CA GLY A 173 7.76 -16.58 -7.58
C GLY A 173 8.65 -17.78 -7.26
N GLU A 174 9.48 -18.17 -8.20
CA GLU A 174 10.44 -19.24 -8.03
C GLU A 174 11.68 -18.72 -7.28
N LYS A 175 12.01 -19.34 -6.16
CA LYS A 175 13.12 -18.92 -5.29
C LYS A 175 14.41 -18.68 -6.06
N ASP A 176 15.07 -17.59 -5.75
CA ASP A 176 16.34 -17.14 -6.34
C ASP A 176 16.27 -16.90 -7.87
N LYS A 177 15.07 -16.63 -8.40
CA LYS A 177 14.88 -16.25 -9.81
C LYS A 177 14.40 -14.80 -9.92
N PRO A 178 14.73 -14.11 -11.03
CA PRO A 178 14.17 -12.80 -11.32
C PRO A 178 12.64 -12.80 -11.23
N GLY A 179 12.08 -11.78 -10.55
CA GLY A 179 10.66 -11.69 -10.33
C GLY A 179 10.14 -12.44 -9.09
N SER A 180 11.03 -13.13 -8.36
CA SER A 180 10.72 -13.69 -7.04
C SER A 180 11.05 -12.71 -5.92
N GLY A 181 10.55 -12.98 -4.72
CA GLY A 181 10.87 -12.20 -3.55
C GLY A 181 10.23 -12.72 -2.27
N ARG A 182 10.33 -11.90 -1.24
CA ARG A 182 9.80 -12.16 0.10
C ARG A 182 9.04 -10.94 0.58
N TYR A 183 7.93 -11.15 1.27
CA TYR A 183 7.18 -10.12 1.97
C TYR A 183 7.05 -10.46 3.44
N GLU A 184 7.08 -9.43 4.28
CA GLU A 184 6.87 -9.54 5.73
C GLU A 184 6.07 -8.33 6.22
N SER A 185 5.00 -8.59 6.94
CA SER A 185 4.11 -7.58 7.49
C SER A 185 4.42 -7.38 8.97
N ILE A 186 4.77 -6.16 9.36
CA ILE A 186 5.03 -5.77 10.74
C ILE A 186 3.79 -5.05 11.27
N ASP A 187 3.24 -5.54 12.36
CA ASP A 187 2.10 -4.90 13.03
C ASP A 187 2.54 -3.62 13.74
N LEU A 188 2.12 -2.47 13.22
CA LEU A 188 2.34 -1.14 13.79
C LEU A 188 1.02 -0.46 14.15
N GLU A 189 -0.12 -1.14 14.16
CA GLU A 189 -1.43 -0.53 14.37
C GLU A 189 -1.49 0.30 15.66
N GLN A 190 -0.93 -0.19 16.76
CA GLN A 190 -0.99 0.51 18.05
C GLN A 190 -0.20 1.82 18.10
N CYS A 191 0.80 2.00 17.25
CA CYS A 191 1.65 3.19 17.27
C CYS A 191 1.57 4.01 15.98
N GLY A 192 1.37 3.36 14.81
CA GLY A 192 1.32 3.99 13.50
C GLY A 192 -0.07 3.96 12.84
N GLY A 193 -1.03 3.24 13.42
CA GLY A 193 -2.39 3.10 12.89
C GLY A 193 -2.53 2.17 11.69
N LEU A 194 -1.43 1.61 11.19
CA LEU A 194 -1.39 0.72 10.01
C LEU A 194 -0.36 -0.39 10.21
N THR A 195 -0.49 -1.43 9.42
CA THR A 195 0.57 -2.42 9.22
C THR A 195 1.62 -1.86 8.26
N MET A 196 2.87 -2.22 8.45
CA MET A 196 3.96 -1.95 7.51
C MET A 196 4.38 -3.26 6.83
N GLU A 197 4.30 -3.30 5.51
CA GLU A 197 4.81 -4.43 4.75
C GLU A 197 6.20 -4.12 4.19
N LEU A 198 7.09 -5.07 4.32
CA LEU A 198 8.42 -5.05 3.73
C LEU A 198 8.45 -5.94 2.50
N LEU A 199 9.01 -5.44 1.40
CA LEU A 199 9.15 -6.14 0.14
C LEU A 199 10.64 -6.24 -0.24
N TRP A 200 11.14 -7.44 -0.31
CA TRP A 200 12.46 -7.71 -0.84
C TRP A 200 12.33 -8.46 -2.16
N ASN A 201 12.89 -7.92 -3.22
CA ASN A 201 12.88 -8.55 -4.55
C ASN A 201 14.24 -9.16 -4.84
N PHE A 202 14.25 -10.41 -5.28
CA PHE A 202 15.44 -11.00 -5.84
C PHE A 202 15.86 -10.20 -7.09
N LYS A 203 17.11 -9.72 -7.07
CA LYS A 203 17.72 -9.03 -8.20
C LYS A 203 18.80 -9.93 -8.76
N GLU A 204 18.88 -10.04 -10.10
CA GLU A 204 20.09 -10.58 -10.71
C GLU A 204 21.28 -9.71 -10.27
N GLU A 205 22.40 -10.35 -9.92
CA GLU A 205 23.65 -9.63 -9.74
C GLU A 205 23.88 -8.78 -11.00
N SER A 206 24.09 -7.49 -10.80
CA SER A 206 24.31 -6.52 -11.87
C SER A 206 25.64 -6.82 -12.60
N GLY A 207 25.59 -7.77 -13.49
CA GLY A 207 26.67 -8.27 -14.31
C GLY A 207 26.27 -8.47 -15.75
N SER A 208 25.70 -7.42 -16.36
CA SER A 208 25.81 -7.14 -17.79
C SER A 208 25.03 -5.85 -18.11
N ALA A 209 25.73 -4.73 -18.12
CA ALA A 209 25.34 -3.67 -19.01
C ALA A 209 25.31 -4.28 -20.41
N GLN A 210 24.12 -4.48 -20.97
CA GLN A 210 24.00 -4.70 -22.40
C GLN A 210 24.16 -3.35 -23.10
N PRO A 211 24.85 -3.31 -24.22
CA PRO A 211 25.29 -2.12 -24.96
C PRO A 211 24.13 -1.32 -25.56
#